data_11b64afe2879aa78cd73c4068d87eafd
#
_entry.id   11b64afe2879aa78cd73c4068d87eafd
#
_cell.length_a   1.000
_cell.length_b   1.000
_cell.length_c   1.000
_cell.angle_alpha   90.00
_cell.angle_beta   90.00
_cell.angle_gamma   90.00
#
_symmetry.space_group_name_H-M   'P 1'
#
loop_
_entity.id
_entity.type
_entity.pdbx_description
1 polymer ?
#
loop_
_entity_poly.entity_id
_entity_poly.type
_entity_poly.pdbx_seq_one_letter_code
_entity_poly.pdbx_strand_id
1 'polypeptide(L)'
;MMATVHEQRQRMIQHALMRGPGAVAEVSICLWQQLATALNQIVGERGVESMYARSLHQSQKQFAWLTLHAPQPLEMAMTVLRGDLQTRQETLVMAASTAVLMHFITTLILLILSIINRSYALISLT
;
A
#
# COMPACT_ATOMS: atom_id res chain seq x y z
N MET A 1 -19.66 20.29 -3.63
CA MET A 1 -19.75 18.89 -4.05
C MET A 1 -18.89 18.02 -3.14
N MET A 2 -19.47 17.00 -2.54
CA MET A 2 -18.73 16.13 -1.64
C MET A 2 -17.85 15.15 -2.44
N ALA A 3 -16.58 15.08 -2.07
CA ALA A 3 -15.66 14.11 -2.66
C ALA A 3 -16.08 12.67 -2.28
N THR A 4 -15.88 11.72 -3.17
CA THR A 4 -16.13 10.31 -2.88
C THR A 4 -15.16 9.83 -1.79
N VAL A 5 -15.49 8.71 -1.15
CA VAL A 5 -14.60 8.07 -0.16
C VAL A 5 -13.24 7.77 -0.78
N HIS A 6 -13.23 7.30 -2.03
CA HIS A 6 -11.98 7.02 -2.77
C HIS A 6 -11.15 8.30 -2.97
N GLU A 7 -11.77 9.39 -3.39
CA GLU A 7 -11.09 10.67 -3.59
C GLU A 7 -10.55 11.24 -2.29
N GLN A 8 -11.31 11.15 -1.20
CA GLN A 8 -10.87 11.60 0.12
C GLN A 8 -9.66 10.81 0.58
N ARG A 9 -9.69 9.49 0.42
CA ARG A 9 -8.59 8.60 0.78
C ARG A 9 -7.35 8.93 -0.03
N GLN A 10 -7.50 9.15 -1.33
CA GLN A 10 -6.39 9.52 -2.21
C GLN A 10 -5.76 10.85 -1.78
N ARG A 11 -6.57 11.86 -1.43
CA ARG A 11 -6.06 13.14 -0.93
C ARG A 11 -5.30 12.99 0.37
N MET A 12 -5.78 12.14 1.28
CA MET A 12 -5.11 11.89 2.56
C MET A 12 -3.74 11.27 2.34
N ILE A 13 -3.62 10.32 1.42
CA ILE A 13 -2.36 9.67 1.08
C ILE A 13 -1.40 10.70 0.48
N GLN A 14 -1.84 11.48 -0.49
CA GLN A 14 -1.01 12.51 -1.12
C GLN A 14 -0.55 13.55 -0.11
N HIS A 15 -1.42 13.97 0.80
CA HIS A 15 -1.08 14.92 1.85
C HIS A 15 -0.01 14.36 2.79
N ALA A 16 -0.13 13.08 3.17
CA ALA A 16 0.85 12.42 4.00
C ALA A 16 2.21 12.33 3.31
N LEU A 17 2.24 12.01 2.01
CA LEU A 17 3.46 11.93 1.21
C LEU A 17 4.18 13.27 1.12
N MET A 18 3.44 14.39 1.09
CA MET A 18 4.01 15.73 0.98
C MET A 18 4.49 16.31 2.31
N ARG A 19 4.09 15.74 3.44
CA ARG A 19 4.44 16.27 4.77
C ARG A 19 5.82 15.90 5.27
N GLY A 20 6.38 14.80 4.78
CA GLY A 20 7.65 14.28 5.28
C GLY A 20 8.83 15.13 4.82
N PRO A 21 9.92 15.18 5.60
CA PRO A 21 11.17 15.79 5.16
C PRO A 21 11.80 14.95 4.06
N GLY A 22 12.45 15.61 3.12
CA GLY A 22 13.20 14.96 2.06
C GLY A 22 12.38 14.68 0.80
N ALA A 23 12.92 13.84 -0.08
CA ALA A 23 12.29 13.50 -1.35
C ALA A 23 11.05 12.63 -1.15
N VAL A 24 10.08 12.77 -2.05
CA VAL A 24 8.83 11.99 -2.03
C VAL A 24 9.10 10.49 -1.95
N ALA A 25 10.15 10.00 -2.63
CA ALA A 25 10.54 8.59 -2.56
C ALA A 25 10.82 8.13 -1.13
N GLU A 26 11.62 8.91 -0.37
CA GLU A 26 11.97 8.55 1.01
C GLU A 26 10.76 8.63 1.94
N VAL A 27 9.88 9.59 1.74
CA VAL A 27 8.63 9.70 2.50
C VAL A 27 7.76 8.46 2.25
N SER A 28 7.67 8.02 1.00
CA SER A 28 6.93 6.81 0.63
C SER A 28 7.48 5.57 1.33
N ILE A 29 8.80 5.40 1.34
CA ILE A 29 9.46 4.28 2.03
C ILE A 29 9.15 4.32 3.53
N CYS A 30 9.26 5.49 4.14
CA CYS A 30 8.98 5.68 5.56
C CYS A 30 7.53 5.31 5.91
N LEU A 31 6.58 5.72 5.09
CA LEU A 31 5.17 5.37 5.27
C LEU A 31 4.94 3.87 5.22
N TRP A 32 5.57 3.16 4.26
CA TRP A 32 5.46 1.72 4.17
C TRP A 32 6.01 1.02 5.40
N GLN A 33 7.16 1.49 5.92
CA GLN A 33 7.75 0.93 7.13
C GLN A 33 6.85 1.10 8.34
N GLN A 34 6.26 2.27 8.51
CA GLN A 34 5.33 2.55 9.60
C GLN A 34 4.05 1.74 9.48
N LEU A 35 3.49 1.65 8.27
CA LEU A 35 2.28 0.89 8.01
C LEU A 35 2.50 -0.60 8.27
N ALA A 36 3.62 -1.15 7.80
CA ALA A 36 3.97 -2.55 8.03
C ALA A 36 4.12 -2.85 9.52
N THR A 37 4.79 -1.98 10.27
CA THR A 37 4.96 -2.15 11.72
C THR A 37 3.60 -2.26 12.41
N ALA A 38 2.66 -1.40 12.04
CA ALA A 38 1.31 -1.42 12.61
C ALA A 38 0.54 -2.68 12.21
N LEU A 39 0.64 -3.09 10.94
CA LEU A 39 -0.15 -4.20 10.40
C LEU A 39 0.41 -5.58 10.73
N ASN A 40 1.70 -5.69 11.03
CA ASN A 40 2.33 -6.96 11.38
C ASN A 40 1.66 -7.62 12.58
N GLN A 41 1.13 -6.83 13.49
CA GLN A 41 0.42 -7.32 14.68
C GLN A 41 -0.97 -7.84 14.36
N ILE A 42 -1.53 -7.47 13.22
CA ILE A 42 -2.90 -7.83 12.83
C ILE A 42 -2.90 -8.98 11.82
N VAL A 43 -2.16 -8.83 10.73
CA VAL A 43 -2.16 -9.80 9.63
C VAL A 43 -0.86 -10.59 9.50
N GLY A 44 0.15 -10.25 10.30
CA GLY A 44 1.47 -10.89 10.28
C GLY A 44 2.35 -10.36 9.14
N GLU A 45 3.65 -10.63 9.25
CA GLU A 45 4.64 -10.17 8.27
C GLU A 45 4.37 -10.72 6.88
N ARG A 46 4.05 -12.03 6.78
CA ARG A 46 3.75 -12.66 5.50
C ARG A 46 2.50 -12.11 4.86
N GLY A 47 1.50 -11.74 5.67
CA GLY A 47 0.29 -11.10 5.18
C GLY A 47 0.59 -9.76 4.56
N VAL A 48 1.40 -8.94 5.22
CA VAL A 48 1.83 -7.63 4.70
C VAL A 48 2.62 -7.80 3.40
N GLU A 49 3.57 -8.73 3.37
CA GLU A 49 4.41 -9.00 2.21
C GLU A 49 3.58 -9.42 0.99
N SER A 50 2.61 -10.31 1.21
CA SER A 50 1.72 -10.79 0.14
C SER A 50 0.81 -9.68 -0.39
N MET A 51 0.26 -8.88 0.50
CA MET A 51 -0.60 -7.75 0.11
C MET A 51 0.18 -6.69 -0.66
N TYR A 52 1.41 -6.42 -0.24
CA TYR A 52 2.28 -5.47 -0.93
C TYR A 52 2.62 -5.95 -2.35
N ALA A 53 3.02 -7.22 -2.50
CA ALA A 53 3.35 -7.79 -3.80
C ALA A 53 2.15 -7.74 -4.74
N ARG A 54 0.95 -8.03 -4.24
CA ARG A 54 -0.28 -7.93 -5.03
C ARG A 54 -0.56 -6.49 -5.45
N SER A 55 -0.34 -5.54 -4.55
CA SER A 55 -0.55 -4.11 -4.85
C SER A 55 0.38 -3.61 -5.95
N LEU A 56 1.63 -4.07 -5.95
CA LEU A 56 2.57 -3.80 -7.04
C LEU A 56 2.07 -4.37 -8.36
N HIS A 57 1.61 -5.60 -8.35
CA HIS A 57 1.10 -6.25 -9.54
C HIS A 57 -0.09 -5.49 -10.13
N GLN A 58 -1.00 -5.03 -9.29
CA GLN A 58 -2.16 -4.24 -9.72
C GLN A 58 -1.74 -2.86 -10.25
N SER A 59 -0.72 -2.25 -9.66
CA SER A 59 -0.24 -0.93 -10.05
C SER A 59 0.60 -0.95 -11.33
N GLN A 60 1.20 -2.09 -11.67
CA GLN A 60 2.05 -2.20 -12.86
C GLN A 60 1.30 -1.92 -14.15
N LYS A 61 0.00 -2.08 -14.18
CA LYS A 61 -0.81 -1.78 -15.36
C LYS A 61 -0.70 -0.30 -15.76
N GLN A 62 -0.55 0.58 -14.77
CA GLN A 62 -0.38 2.03 -15.00
C GLN A 62 1.08 2.45 -14.95
N PHE A 63 1.89 1.75 -14.16
CA PHE A 63 3.29 2.11 -13.92
C PHE A 63 4.17 0.89 -14.22
N ALA A 64 4.35 0.63 -15.51
CA ALA A 64 5.07 -0.56 -15.99
C ALA A 64 6.54 -0.61 -15.52
N TRP A 65 7.09 0.52 -15.10
CA TRP A 65 8.46 0.60 -14.60
C TRP A 65 8.62 0.13 -13.16
N LEU A 66 7.53 -0.14 -12.44
CA LEU A 66 7.61 -0.77 -11.12
C LEU A 66 8.08 -2.22 -11.25
N THR A 67 9.07 -2.59 -10.47
CA THR A 67 9.61 -3.95 -10.47
C THR A 67 8.70 -4.88 -9.68
N LEU A 68 8.19 -5.92 -10.33
CA LEU A 68 7.39 -6.96 -9.67
C LEU A 68 8.31 -7.98 -9.01
N HIS A 69 7.85 -8.52 -7.90
CA HIS A 69 8.52 -9.61 -7.21
C HIS A 69 7.49 -10.45 -6.46
N ALA A 70 7.86 -11.70 -6.16
CA ALA A 70 7.10 -12.54 -5.26
C ALA A 70 7.13 -11.94 -3.84
N PRO A 71 6.22 -12.34 -2.95
CA PRO A 71 6.29 -11.88 -1.56
C PRO A 71 7.67 -12.13 -0.97
N GLN A 72 8.24 -11.11 -0.35
CA GLN A 72 9.59 -11.14 0.21
C GLN A 72 9.64 -10.22 1.43
N PRO A 73 10.69 -10.32 2.27
CA PRO A 73 10.84 -9.45 3.43
C PRO A 73 10.74 -7.97 3.05
N LEU A 74 10.07 -7.19 3.90
CA LEU A 74 9.79 -5.79 3.60
C LEU A 74 11.05 -4.99 3.30
N GLU A 75 12.16 -5.27 4.00
CA GLU A 75 13.42 -4.57 3.76
C GLU A 75 13.90 -4.73 2.32
N MET A 76 13.78 -5.94 1.79
CA MET A 76 14.14 -6.24 0.39
C MET A 76 13.17 -5.54 -0.58
N ALA A 77 11.88 -5.60 -0.28
CA ALA A 77 10.86 -4.94 -1.08
C ALA A 77 11.08 -3.43 -1.13
N MET A 78 11.44 -2.82 -0.01
CA MET A 78 11.70 -1.39 0.06
C MET A 78 12.96 -0.99 -0.68
N THR A 79 13.99 -1.83 -0.69
CA THR A 79 15.20 -1.59 -1.48
C THR A 79 14.87 -1.53 -2.98
N VAL A 80 14.05 -2.46 -3.45
CA VAL A 80 13.60 -2.49 -4.85
C VAL A 80 12.76 -1.25 -5.16
N LEU A 81 11.81 -0.92 -4.31
CA LEU A 81 10.94 0.24 -4.50
C LEU A 81 11.75 1.54 -4.54
N ARG A 82 12.69 1.71 -3.61
CA ARG A 82 13.55 2.90 -3.60
C ARG A 82 14.31 3.03 -4.91
N GLY A 83 14.86 1.94 -5.42
CA GLY A 83 15.55 1.94 -6.72
C GLY A 83 14.63 2.38 -7.87
N ASP A 84 13.40 1.86 -7.90
CA ASP A 84 12.44 2.23 -8.92
C ASP A 84 12.04 3.71 -8.85
N LEU A 85 11.86 4.24 -7.63
CA LEU A 85 11.39 5.61 -7.42
C LEU A 85 12.47 6.66 -7.66
N GLN A 86 13.73 6.35 -7.33
CA GLN A 86 14.82 7.33 -7.38
C GLN A 86 15.15 7.83 -8.79
N THR A 87 14.81 7.07 -9.80
CA THR A 87 15.12 7.40 -11.19
C THR A 87 13.99 8.12 -11.91
N ARG A 88 12.88 8.39 -11.24
CA ARG A 88 11.69 8.97 -11.84
C ARG A 88 11.44 10.40 -11.40
N GLN A 89 10.69 11.13 -12.22
CA GLN A 89 10.24 12.47 -11.87
C GLN A 89 9.32 12.44 -10.66
N GLU A 90 9.36 13.49 -9.87
CA GLU A 90 8.59 13.57 -8.61
C GLU A 90 7.10 13.36 -8.81
N THR A 91 6.52 13.89 -9.89
CA THR A 91 5.10 13.70 -10.20
C THR A 91 4.74 12.23 -10.43
N LEU A 92 5.62 11.48 -11.11
CA LEU A 92 5.43 10.05 -11.33
C LEU A 92 5.62 9.26 -10.04
N VAL A 93 6.58 9.64 -9.22
CA VAL A 93 6.80 9.01 -7.90
C VAL A 93 5.56 9.17 -7.03
N MET A 94 5.00 10.37 -6.98
CA MET A 94 3.77 10.65 -6.23
C MET A 94 2.61 9.81 -6.74
N ALA A 95 2.40 9.77 -8.05
CA ALA A 95 1.30 9.04 -8.66
C ALA A 95 1.42 7.53 -8.41
N ALA A 96 2.60 6.97 -8.61
CA ALA A 96 2.83 5.53 -8.40
C ALA A 96 2.73 5.15 -6.93
N SER A 97 3.32 5.93 -6.03
CA SER A 97 3.24 5.69 -4.59
C SER A 97 1.79 5.72 -4.11
N THR A 98 1.02 6.69 -4.57
CA THR A 98 -0.40 6.80 -4.24
C THR A 98 -1.17 5.57 -4.74
N ALA A 99 -0.92 5.14 -5.98
CA ALA A 99 -1.60 4.00 -6.57
C ALA A 99 -1.34 2.70 -5.79
N VAL A 100 -0.07 2.43 -5.45
CA VAL A 100 0.29 1.22 -4.68
C VAL A 100 -0.39 1.24 -3.31
N LEU A 101 -0.35 2.37 -2.62
CA LEU A 101 -1.02 2.52 -1.32
C LEU A 101 -2.52 2.33 -1.42
N MET A 102 -3.15 2.88 -2.44
CA MET A 102 -4.61 2.73 -2.65
C MET A 102 -5.00 1.27 -2.88
N HIS A 103 -4.26 0.56 -3.71
CA HIS A 103 -4.50 -0.87 -3.93
C HIS A 103 -4.29 -1.68 -2.65
N PHE A 104 -3.25 -1.36 -1.90
CA PHE A 104 -2.97 -2.02 -0.62
C PHE A 104 -4.11 -1.80 0.39
N ILE A 105 -4.55 -0.56 0.56
CA ILE A 105 -5.63 -0.22 1.49
C ILE A 105 -6.93 -0.90 1.07
N THR A 106 -7.24 -0.91 -0.22
CA THR A 106 -8.43 -1.58 -0.75
C THR A 106 -8.40 -3.08 -0.44
N THR A 107 -7.25 -3.73 -0.67
CA THR A 107 -7.08 -5.15 -0.35
C THR A 107 -7.25 -5.40 1.15
N LEU A 108 -6.68 -4.53 1.99
CA LEU A 108 -6.79 -4.64 3.44
C LEU A 108 -8.25 -4.54 3.90
N ILE A 109 -9.00 -3.59 3.36
CA ILE A 109 -10.42 -3.40 3.69
C ILE A 109 -11.21 -4.65 3.30
N LEU A 110 -11.00 -5.18 2.10
CA LEU A 110 -11.69 -6.38 1.64
C LEU A 110 -11.37 -7.59 2.51
N LEU A 111 -10.12 -7.72 2.95
CA LEU A 111 -9.71 -8.79 3.85
C LEU A 111 -10.42 -8.68 5.19
N ILE A 112 -10.46 -7.49 5.77
CA ILE A 112 -11.13 -7.24 7.06
C ILE A 112 -12.62 -7.55 6.95
N LEU A 113 -13.28 -7.10 5.89
CA LEU A 113 -14.70 -7.37 5.66
C LEU A 113 -14.96 -8.86 5.49
N SER A 114 -14.08 -9.59 4.82
CA SER A 114 -14.18 -11.04 4.67
C SER A 114 -14.10 -11.76 6.01
N ILE A 115 -13.17 -11.35 6.87
CA ILE A 115 -13.01 -11.92 8.22
C ILE A 115 -14.25 -11.64 9.06
N ILE A 116 -14.77 -10.42 9.03
CA ILE A 116 -15.98 -10.05 9.78
C ILE A 116 -17.17 -10.87 9.30
N ASN A 117 -17.33 -11.02 7.99
CA ASN A 117 -18.43 -11.79 7.42
C ASN A 117 -18.37 -13.27 7.83
N ARG A 118 -17.18 -13.87 7.83
CA ARG A 118 -17.00 -15.25 8.29
C ARG A 118 -17.34 -15.40 9.76
N SER A 119 -16.90 -14.47 10.60
CA SER A 119 -17.19 -14.49 12.04
C SER A 119 -18.69 -14.35 12.28
N TYR A 120 -19.35 -13.48 11.54
CA TYR A 120 -20.78 -13.29 11.63
C TYR A 120 -21.55 -14.55 11.23
N ALA A 121 -21.15 -15.20 10.15
CA ALA A 121 -21.76 -16.44 9.69
C ALA A 121 -21.63 -17.56 10.72
N LEU A 122 -20.48 -17.69 11.39
CA LEU A 122 -20.25 -18.67 12.43
C LEU A 122 -21.16 -18.41 13.65
N ILE A 123 -21.33 -17.16 14.04
CA ILE A 123 -22.22 -16.78 15.14
C ILE A 123 -23.67 -17.10 14.79
N SER A 124 -24.08 -16.87 13.55
CA SER A 124 -25.45 -17.14 13.10
C SER A 124 -25.79 -18.64 13.09
N LEU A 125 -24.78 -19.51 12.95
CA LEU A 125 -24.99 -20.97 12.95
C LEU A 125 -25.08 -21.58 14.35
N THR A 126 -24.71 -20.83 15.36
CA THR A 126 -24.81 -21.28 16.75
C THR A 126 -26.06 -20.75 17.40
#